data_3414525714e17f5ad00d859bf3bd25cb
#
_entry.id   3414525714e17f5ad00d859bf3bd25cb
#
_cell.length_a   1.000
_cell.length_b   1.000
_cell.length_c   1.000
_cell.angle_alpha   90.00
_cell.angle_beta   90.00
_cell.angle_gamma   90.00
#
_symmetry.space_group_name_H-M   'P 1'
#
loop_
_entity.id
_entity.type
_entity.pdbx_description
1 polymer ?
#
loop_
_entity_poly.entity_id
_entity_poly.type
_entity_poly.pdbx_seq_one_letter_code
_entity_poly.pdbx_strand_id
1 'polypeptide(L)'
;MAILEKLVVQDYRNIALAELEFSANINCISGGNGEGKTNLLDAIWYMSMTKSAFRASDRDNFRYGADGFSLSGTYLMQNALRSRFSIKVTSKGEKKLRRDEKPYQRISEHIGELPVVMVSPDDVSLVSDSGEDRRRFMNMVLSQMDKEYLSDVQQYNRLLSQRNTVLKTDRPDISLLEILDERMSSFAMRIYERRKRFTEDLFPVVGKYYQSLSGGKESVNIAYKSDIDKGTLAEILATARNKDIALGYTSVGPQRDDLVFSMDGHPIRRCGSQGQQKSFLVSLKFAQYELMKESFGVPPMLLLDDVFDKLDMDRTGNLLAMVAGNDFGQIFITDSNKVRLSGIVDRITQDRAYFETSSGNFTKEEIR
;
A
#
# COMPACT_ATOMS: atom_id res chain seq x y z
N MET A 1 16.96 -2.87 -8.18
CA MET A 1 16.24 -1.81 -7.44
C MET A 1 15.92 -0.70 -8.41
N ALA A 2 14.74 -0.10 -8.31
CA ALA A 2 14.45 1.16 -9.00
C ALA A 2 14.74 2.31 -8.02
N ILE A 3 15.61 3.25 -8.38
CA ILE A 3 15.94 4.44 -7.60
C ILE A 3 15.29 5.63 -8.28
N LEU A 4 14.42 6.34 -7.60
CA LEU A 4 13.84 7.59 -8.08
C LEU A 4 14.89 8.70 -8.00
N GLU A 5 15.47 9.08 -9.14
CA GLU A 5 16.47 10.16 -9.20
C GLU A 5 15.81 11.53 -9.27
N LYS A 6 14.70 11.64 -10.00
CA LYS A 6 14.02 12.93 -10.22
C LYS A 6 12.50 12.73 -10.28
N LEU A 7 11.76 13.64 -9.66
CA LEU A 7 10.30 13.69 -9.72
C LEU A 7 9.83 15.10 -10.10
N VAL A 8 8.91 15.16 -11.05
CA VAL A 8 8.17 16.37 -11.40
C VAL A 8 6.71 16.14 -11.06
N VAL A 9 6.15 17.01 -10.23
CA VAL A 9 4.75 17.00 -9.78
C VAL A 9 4.10 18.28 -10.25
N GLN A 10 2.95 18.19 -10.92
CA GLN A 10 2.19 19.34 -11.37
C GLN A 10 0.72 19.19 -11.00
N ASP A 11 0.17 20.20 -10.35
CA ASP A 11 -1.25 20.33 -9.96
C ASP A 11 -1.80 19.13 -9.15
N TYR A 12 -0.95 18.54 -8.28
CA TYR A 12 -1.32 17.43 -7.43
C TYR A 12 -1.61 17.90 -6.00
N ARG A 13 -2.86 17.80 -5.55
CA ARG A 13 -3.34 18.25 -4.23
C ARG A 13 -2.96 19.72 -3.95
N ASN A 14 -2.10 20.00 -2.96
CA ASN A 14 -1.62 21.36 -2.68
C ASN A 14 -0.34 21.74 -3.45
N ILE A 15 0.24 20.81 -4.21
CA ILE A 15 1.46 21.04 -4.98
C ILE A 15 1.12 21.61 -6.34
N ALA A 16 1.47 22.87 -6.60
CA ALA A 16 1.26 23.51 -7.91
C ALA A 16 2.29 23.00 -8.92
N LEU A 17 3.57 23.12 -8.58
CA LEU A 17 4.69 22.58 -9.35
C LEU A 17 5.84 22.27 -8.38
N ALA A 18 6.39 21.06 -8.49
CA ALA A 18 7.61 20.70 -7.80
C ALA A 18 8.50 19.91 -8.75
N GLU A 19 9.78 20.22 -8.75
CA GLU A 19 10.82 19.50 -9.48
C GLU A 19 11.96 19.18 -8.49
N LEU A 20 12.12 17.89 -8.17
CA LEU A 20 12.95 17.42 -7.06
C LEU A 20 13.95 16.37 -7.54
N GLU A 21 15.21 16.52 -7.13
CA GLU A 21 16.27 15.54 -7.35
C GLU A 21 16.66 14.91 -6.01
N PHE A 22 16.59 13.60 -5.94
CA PHE A 22 16.71 12.81 -4.72
C PHE A 22 18.07 12.14 -4.58
N SER A 23 18.46 11.86 -3.33
CA SER A 23 19.52 10.94 -2.98
C SER A 23 19.10 9.49 -3.26
N ALA A 24 20.07 8.66 -3.64
CA ALA A 24 19.80 7.24 -3.85
C ALA A 24 19.47 6.48 -2.56
N ASN A 25 19.78 7.03 -1.39
CA ASN A 25 19.57 6.38 -0.10
C ASN A 25 18.44 7.08 0.69
N ILE A 26 18.70 8.10 1.50
CA ILE A 26 17.69 8.68 2.39
C ILE A 26 17.31 10.09 1.96
N ASN A 27 16.01 10.34 1.86
CA ASN A 27 15.41 11.63 1.54
C ASN A 27 14.51 12.08 2.68
N CYS A 28 14.83 13.17 3.32
CA CYS A 28 14.13 13.72 4.46
C CYS A 28 13.31 14.93 4.05
N ILE A 29 12.02 14.91 4.35
CA ILE A 29 11.10 16.01 4.04
C ILE A 29 10.57 16.57 5.36
N SER A 30 10.93 17.80 5.69
CA SER A 30 10.51 18.50 6.90
C SER A 30 9.58 19.67 6.59
N GLY A 31 8.71 20.04 7.54
CA GLY A 31 7.80 21.16 7.42
C GLY A 31 6.59 21.04 8.34
N GLY A 32 5.81 22.09 8.48
CA GLY A 32 4.61 22.12 9.29
C GLY A 32 3.52 21.13 8.81
N ASN A 33 2.50 20.95 9.65
CA ASN A 33 1.35 20.12 9.25
C ASN A 33 0.56 20.81 8.15
N GLY A 34 0.11 20.05 7.15
CA GLY A 34 -0.62 20.58 5.99
C GLY A 34 0.27 21.17 4.88
N GLU A 35 1.58 21.27 5.06
CA GLU A 35 2.50 21.90 4.11
C GLU A 35 2.79 21.07 2.85
N GLY A 36 2.33 19.81 2.78
CA GLY A 36 2.42 18.97 1.57
C GLY A 36 3.38 17.79 1.68
N LYS A 37 3.97 17.50 2.85
CA LYS A 37 4.86 16.35 3.06
C LYS A 37 4.22 15.04 2.61
N THR A 38 3.07 14.70 3.19
CA THR A 38 2.27 13.52 2.85
C THR A 38 1.85 13.51 1.38
N ASN A 39 1.56 14.67 0.79
CA ASN A 39 1.16 14.78 -0.61
C ASN A 39 2.31 14.45 -1.57
N LEU A 40 3.56 14.78 -1.21
CA LEU A 40 4.73 14.36 -1.98
C LEU A 40 4.94 12.84 -1.91
N LEU A 41 4.81 12.23 -0.71
CA LEU A 41 4.88 10.77 -0.58
C LEU A 41 3.75 10.08 -1.35
N ASP A 42 2.54 10.64 -1.33
CA ASP A 42 1.42 10.11 -2.12
C ASP A 42 1.65 10.24 -3.63
N ALA A 43 2.33 11.30 -4.09
CA ALA A 43 2.73 11.41 -5.50
C ALA A 43 3.75 10.33 -5.90
N ILE A 44 4.75 10.04 -5.05
CA ILE A 44 5.69 8.92 -5.28
C ILE A 44 4.95 7.58 -5.27
N TRP A 45 4.06 7.36 -4.32
CA TRP A 45 3.19 6.19 -4.25
C TRP A 45 2.32 6.06 -5.50
N TYR A 46 1.72 7.16 -5.96
CA TYR A 46 0.87 7.18 -7.15
C TYR A 46 1.65 6.80 -8.41
N MET A 47 2.93 7.19 -8.51
CA MET A 47 3.81 6.77 -9.60
C MET A 47 3.97 5.25 -9.66
N SER A 48 3.94 4.54 -8.55
CA SER A 48 4.01 3.07 -8.47
C SER A 48 2.65 2.40 -8.66
N MET A 49 1.64 2.86 -7.91
CA MET A 49 0.35 2.18 -7.77
C MET A 49 -0.75 2.72 -8.67
N THR A 50 -0.47 3.80 -9.41
CA THR A 50 -1.44 4.51 -10.30
C THR A 50 -2.72 4.97 -9.61
N LYS A 51 -2.71 5.05 -8.29
CA LYS A 51 -3.81 5.52 -7.44
C LYS A 51 -3.26 6.02 -6.11
N SER A 52 -3.98 6.94 -5.47
CA SER A 52 -3.62 7.46 -4.15
C SER A 52 -3.59 6.35 -3.07
N ALA A 53 -2.69 6.47 -2.10
CA ALA A 53 -2.67 5.65 -0.89
C ALA A 53 -3.91 5.91 0.00
N PHE A 54 -4.45 7.13 0.00
CA PHE A 54 -5.42 7.67 0.94
C PHE A 54 -6.89 7.57 0.47
N ARG A 55 -7.28 6.51 -0.26
CA ARG A 55 -8.66 6.26 -0.76
C ARG A 55 -9.28 7.41 -1.57
N ALA A 56 -8.48 8.39 -1.95
CA ALA A 56 -8.92 9.49 -2.78
C ALA A 56 -9.21 9.01 -4.21
N SER A 57 -10.28 9.48 -4.81
CA SER A 57 -10.49 9.32 -6.24
C SER A 57 -9.46 10.15 -7.02
N ASP A 58 -9.28 9.87 -8.31
CA ASP A 58 -8.34 10.66 -9.10
C ASP A 58 -8.68 12.17 -9.08
N ARG A 59 -9.96 12.52 -9.03
CA ARG A 59 -10.42 13.91 -8.96
C ARG A 59 -10.08 14.61 -7.65
N ASP A 60 -10.08 13.87 -6.54
CA ASP A 60 -9.74 14.40 -5.22
C ASP A 60 -8.25 14.74 -5.10
N ASN A 61 -7.43 14.26 -6.05
CA ASN A 61 -6.01 14.56 -6.12
C ASN A 61 -5.69 15.79 -6.98
N PHE A 62 -6.68 16.43 -7.63
CA PHE A 62 -6.45 17.66 -8.38
C PHE A 62 -6.22 18.83 -7.42
N ARG A 63 -5.28 19.70 -7.79
CA ARG A 63 -5.15 20.98 -7.10
C ARG A 63 -6.43 21.79 -7.31
N TYR A 64 -6.84 22.53 -6.29
CA TYR A 64 -8.02 23.36 -6.40
C TYR A 64 -7.93 24.31 -7.61
N GLY A 65 -8.94 24.27 -8.49
CA GLY A 65 -9.00 25.06 -9.72
C GLY A 65 -8.23 24.48 -10.92
N ALA A 66 -7.59 23.30 -10.78
CA ALA A 66 -6.94 22.64 -11.89
C ALA A 66 -7.85 21.62 -12.61
N ASP A 67 -7.61 21.41 -13.91
CA ASP A 67 -8.34 20.46 -14.76
C ASP A 67 -7.72 19.07 -14.83
N GLY A 68 -6.82 18.76 -13.91
CA GLY A 68 -6.10 17.50 -13.84
C GLY A 68 -4.75 17.67 -13.16
N PHE A 69 -3.95 16.60 -13.15
CA PHE A 69 -2.57 16.64 -12.67
C PHE A 69 -1.65 15.82 -13.56
N SER A 70 -0.35 16.06 -13.45
CA SER A 70 0.67 15.22 -14.04
C SER A 70 1.81 14.93 -13.09
N LEU A 71 2.30 13.69 -13.15
CA LEU A 71 3.46 13.20 -12.41
C LEU A 71 4.47 12.64 -13.43
N SER A 72 5.75 12.92 -13.26
CA SER A 72 6.81 12.34 -14.07
C SER A 72 8.04 12.02 -13.21
N GLY A 73 8.45 10.76 -13.20
CA GLY A 73 9.61 10.28 -12.46
C GLY A 73 10.69 9.71 -13.39
N THR A 74 11.95 10.06 -13.15
CA THR A 74 13.11 9.42 -13.77
C THR A 74 13.71 8.45 -12.76
N TYR A 75 13.81 7.19 -13.16
CA TYR A 75 14.29 6.11 -12.30
C TYR A 75 15.55 5.48 -12.88
N LEU A 76 16.56 5.26 -12.05
CA LEU A 76 17.67 4.37 -12.34
C LEU A 76 17.17 2.93 -12.07
N MET A 77 17.05 2.14 -13.12
CA MET A 77 16.55 0.77 -13.06
C MET A 77 17.65 -0.22 -12.67
N GLN A 78 17.26 -1.45 -12.32
CA GLN A 78 18.21 -2.52 -11.93
C GLN A 78 19.30 -2.83 -12.95
N ASN A 79 19.02 -2.65 -14.24
CA ASN A 79 19.95 -2.82 -15.34
C ASN A 79 20.86 -1.60 -15.59
N ALA A 80 20.92 -0.67 -14.64
CA ALA A 80 21.66 0.60 -14.71
C ALA A 80 21.21 1.55 -15.84
N LEU A 81 20.06 1.30 -16.46
CA LEU A 81 19.46 2.21 -17.42
C LEU A 81 18.48 3.16 -16.72
N ARG A 82 18.40 4.39 -17.21
CA ARG A 82 17.37 5.34 -16.80
C ARG A 82 16.11 5.12 -17.59
N SER A 83 14.99 5.03 -16.90
CA SER A 83 13.65 5.01 -17.52
C SER A 83 12.80 6.15 -16.93
N ARG A 84 12.04 6.80 -17.81
CA ARG A 84 11.11 7.86 -17.42
C ARG A 84 9.69 7.31 -17.43
N PHE A 85 9.01 7.41 -16.31
CA PHE A 85 7.59 7.11 -16.18
C PHE A 85 6.80 8.40 -16.05
N SER A 86 5.65 8.48 -16.72
CA SER A 86 4.76 9.64 -16.60
C SER A 86 3.32 9.24 -16.53
N ILE A 87 2.58 9.93 -15.66
CA ILE A 87 1.14 9.75 -15.46
C ILE A 87 0.48 11.10 -15.65
N LYS A 88 -0.54 11.16 -16.48
CA LYS A 88 -1.40 12.34 -16.66
C LYS A 88 -2.85 11.94 -16.46
N VAL A 89 -3.54 12.67 -15.59
CA VAL A 89 -4.97 12.50 -15.30
C VAL A 89 -5.69 13.80 -15.61
N THR A 90 -6.84 13.73 -16.29
CA THR A 90 -7.63 14.90 -16.68
C THR A 90 -9.00 14.87 -16.03
N SER A 91 -9.66 16.04 -15.93
CA SER A 91 -11.02 16.19 -15.42
C SER A 91 -12.07 15.40 -16.20
N LYS A 92 -11.77 15.02 -17.45
CA LYS A 92 -12.60 14.13 -18.28
C LYS A 92 -12.51 12.66 -17.88
N GLY A 93 -11.68 12.31 -16.89
CA GLY A 93 -11.47 10.94 -16.44
C GLY A 93 -10.46 10.15 -17.28
N GLU A 94 -9.74 10.81 -18.20
CA GLU A 94 -8.66 10.16 -18.94
C GLU A 94 -7.42 10.01 -18.06
N LYS A 95 -6.90 8.80 -17.98
CA LYS A 95 -5.63 8.48 -17.33
C LYS A 95 -4.67 7.90 -18.36
N LYS A 96 -3.55 8.58 -18.60
CA LYS A 96 -2.50 8.17 -19.54
C LYS A 96 -1.22 7.86 -18.77
N LEU A 97 -0.72 6.66 -18.91
CA LEU A 97 0.53 6.19 -18.32
C LEU A 97 1.52 5.84 -19.44
N ARG A 98 2.76 6.30 -19.30
CA ARG A 98 3.84 6.04 -20.28
C ARG A 98 5.12 5.62 -19.57
N ARG A 99 5.89 4.78 -20.27
CA ARG A 99 7.29 4.48 -19.94
C ARG A 99 8.14 4.83 -21.17
N ASP A 100 9.15 5.68 -20.99
CA ASP A 100 10.03 6.15 -22.07
C ASP A 100 9.23 6.62 -23.30
N GLU A 101 8.23 7.48 -23.06
CA GLU A 101 7.25 8.05 -24.01
C GLU A 101 6.30 7.01 -24.66
N LYS A 102 6.49 5.70 -24.43
CA LYS A 102 5.61 4.65 -24.94
C LYS A 102 4.42 4.46 -24.01
N PRO A 103 3.16 4.52 -24.50
CA PRO A 103 2.00 4.30 -23.65
C PRO A 103 1.87 2.83 -23.26
N TYR A 104 1.46 2.57 -22.03
CA TYR A 104 1.02 1.24 -21.60
C TYR A 104 -0.31 0.89 -22.29
N GLN A 105 -0.47 -0.36 -22.70
CA GLN A 105 -1.76 -0.85 -23.23
C GLN A 105 -2.78 -1.00 -22.11
N ARG A 106 -2.34 -1.47 -20.94
CA ARG A 106 -3.14 -1.60 -19.74
C ARG A 106 -2.39 -1.05 -18.54
N ILE A 107 -3.07 -0.25 -17.72
CA ILE A 107 -2.48 0.31 -16.48
C ILE A 107 -1.98 -0.79 -15.53
N SER A 108 -2.63 -1.97 -15.53
CA SER A 108 -2.22 -3.12 -14.72
C SER A 108 -0.84 -3.68 -15.05
N GLU A 109 -0.33 -3.44 -16.25
CA GLU A 109 1.02 -3.88 -16.65
C GLU A 109 2.12 -3.15 -15.86
N HIS A 110 1.82 -1.94 -15.40
CA HIS A 110 2.75 -1.11 -14.63
C HIS A 110 2.87 -1.55 -13.16
N ILE A 111 1.82 -2.15 -12.58
CA ILE A 111 1.83 -2.55 -11.17
C ILE A 111 2.96 -3.57 -10.93
N GLY A 112 3.84 -3.28 -9.97
CA GLY A 112 5.04 -4.07 -9.67
C GLY A 112 6.31 -3.66 -10.43
N GLU A 113 6.25 -2.70 -11.39
CA GLU A 113 7.45 -2.18 -12.06
C GLU A 113 8.30 -1.30 -11.11
N LEU A 114 7.65 -0.60 -10.20
CA LEU A 114 8.25 0.30 -9.21
C LEU A 114 7.80 -0.13 -7.81
N PRO A 115 8.35 -1.21 -7.23
CA PRO A 115 7.90 -1.72 -5.93
C PRO A 115 8.04 -0.68 -4.83
N VAL A 116 6.97 -0.50 -4.04
CA VAL A 116 6.91 0.51 -2.99
C VAL A 116 6.16 0.00 -1.76
N VAL A 117 6.65 0.36 -0.59
CA VAL A 117 5.98 0.17 0.69
C VAL A 117 5.80 1.52 1.36
N MET A 118 4.62 1.79 1.89
CA MET A 118 4.32 3.01 2.64
C MET A 118 3.85 2.67 4.04
N VAL A 119 4.37 3.41 5.00
CA VAL A 119 3.89 3.45 6.39
C VAL A 119 3.35 4.85 6.64
N SER A 120 2.09 4.95 6.99
CA SER A 120 1.42 6.23 7.23
C SER A 120 0.55 6.20 8.48
N PRO A 121 0.18 7.35 9.06
CA PRO A 121 -0.76 7.41 10.18
C PRO A 121 -2.12 6.76 9.87
N ASP A 122 -2.60 6.83 8.62
CA ASP A 122 -3.87 6.24 8.19
C ASP A 122 -3.88 4.72 8.23
N ASP A 123 -2.71 4.08 8.22
CA ASP A 123 -2.59 2.63 8.30
C ASP A 123 -3.10 2.05 9.63
N VAL A 124 -3.33 2.89 10.66
CA VAL A 124 -3.96 2.46 11.92
C VAL A 124 -5.30 1.79 11.66
N SER A 125 -6.00 2.16 10.60
CA SER A 125 -7.25 1.52 10.16
C SER A 125 -7.11 0.01 9.91
N LEU A 126 -5.91 -0.48 9.56
CA LEU A 126 -5.64 -1.93 9.42
C LEU A 126 -5.89 -2.70 10.72
N VAL A 127 -5.58 -2.06 11.86
CA VAL A 127 -5.73 -2.66 13.20
C VAL A 127 -7.10 -2.34 13.79
N SER A 128 -7.57 -1.08 13.68
CA SER A 128 -8.78 -0.59 14.36
C SER A 128 -10.06 -0.90 13.60
N ASP A 129 -10.04 -0.88 12.27
CA ASP A 129 -11.23 -0.86 11.46
C ASP A 129 -11.67 -2.23 10.92
N SER A 130 -12.50 -2.20 9.89
CA SER A 130 -13.11 -3.39 9.30
C SER A 130 -12.11 -4.21 8.46
N GLY A 131 -12.51 -5.45 8.13
CA GLY A 131 -11.75 -6.32 7.23
C GLY A 131 -11.52 -5.76 5.83
N GLU A 132 -12.20 -4.68 5.44
CA GLU A 132 -12.02 -4.06 4.12
C GLU A 132 -10.59 -3.53 3.94
N ASP A 133 -10.03 -2.85 4.96
CA ASP A 133 -8.67 -2.32 4.91
C ASP A 133 -7.64 -3.44 4.85
N ARG A 134 -7.84 -4.51 5.60
CA ARG A 134 -6.96 -5.68 5.57
C ARG A 134 -7.02 -6.43 4.24
N ARG A 135 -8.20 -6.54 3.61
CA ARG A 135 -8.30 -7.07 2.23
C ARG A 135 -7.61 -6.17 1.22
N ARG A 136 -7.77 -4.83 1.36
CA ARG A 136 -7.09 -3.86 0.51
C ARG A 136 -5.58 -3.98 0.66
N PHE A 137 -5.08 -4.13 1.88
CA PHE A 137 -3.67 -4.37 2.18
C PHE A 137 -3.16 -5.64 1.46
N MET A 138 -3.81 -6.79 1.65
CA MET A 138 -3.44 -8.03 0.95
C MET A 138 -3.43 -7.86 -0.57
N ASN A 139 -4.50 -7.28 -1.13
CA ASN A 139 -4.59 -7.06 -2.57
C ASN A 139 -3.48 -6.16 -3.09
N MET A 140 -3.15 -5.10 -2.36
CA MET A 140 -2.14 -4.14 -2.75
C MET A 140 -0.73 -4.75 -2.76
N VAL A 141 -0.40 -5.55 -1.75
CA VAL A 141 0.89 -6.23 -1.66
C VAL A 141 0.99 -7.32 -2.73
N LEU A 142 0.03 -8.24 -2.75
CA LEU A 142 0.05 -9.37 -3.67
C LEU A 142 -0.03 -8.94 -5.13
N SER A 143 -0.78 -7.87 -5.46
CA SER A 143 -0.84 -7.35 -6.83
C SER A 143 0.48 -6.75 -7.32
N GLN A 144 1.34 -6.25 -6.43
CA GLN A 144 2.69 -5.83 -6.82
C GLN A 144 3.59 -7.03 -7.09
N MET A 145 3.49 -8.09 -6.27
CA MET A 145 4.35 -9.26 -6.32
C MET A 145 3.96 -10.27 -7.40
N ASP A 146 2.67 -10.34 -7.76
CA ASP A 146 2.09 -11.38 -8.62
C ASP A 146 1.07 -10.78 -9.61
N LYS A 147 1.46 -10.73 -10.90
CA LYS A 147 0.59 -10.23 -11.99
C LYS A 147 -0.62 -11.14 -12.25
N GLU A 148 -0.51 -12.44 -11.99
CA GLU A 148 -1.63 -13.37 -12.13
C GLU A 148 -2.65 -13.14 -11.01
N TYR A 149 -2.18 -12.91 -9.76
CA TYR A 149 -3.06 -12.52 -8.67
C TYR A 149 -3.85 -11.25 -8.99
N LEU A 150 -3.18 -10.22 -9.51
CA LEU A 150 -3.85 -8.99 -9.94
C LEU A 150 -4.93 -9.27 -10.99
N SER A 151 -4.63 -10.10 -11.99
CA SER A 151 -5.58 -10.52 -13.02
C SER A 151 -6.76 -11.28 -12.41
N ASP A 152 -6.49 -12.26 -11.52
CA ASP A 152 -7.52 -13.07 -10.87
C ASP A 152 -8.48 -12.20 -10.04
N VAL A 153 -7.94 -11.24 -9.26
CA VAL A 153 -8.77 -10.29 -8.49
C VAL A 153 -9.62 -9.42 -9.40
N GLN A 154 -9.09 -8.93 -10.52
CA GLN A 154 -9.85 -8.13 -11.47
C GLN A 154 -11.00 -8.92 -12.11
N GLN A 155 -10.75 -10.17 -12.55
CA GLN A 155 -11.76 -11.03 -13.14
C GLN A 155 -12.83 -11.44 -12.10
N TYR A 156 -12.38 -11.80 -10.90
CA TYR A 156 -13.30 -12.11 -9.80
C TYR A 156 -14.23 -10.92 -9.48
N ASN A 157 -13.68 -9.72 -9.33
CA ASN A 157 -14.47 -8.52 -9.02
C ASN A 157 -15.45 -8.16 -10.15
N ARG A 158 -15.07 -8.38 -11.42
CA ARG A 158 -15.96 -8.20 -12.57
C ARG A 158 -17.15 -9.15 -12.50
N LEU A 159 -16.91 -10.45 -12.26
CA LEU A 159 -17.97 -11.46 -12.13
C LEU A 159 -18.85 -11.20 -10.90
N LEU A 160 -18.24 -10.83 -9.77
CA LEU A 160 -18.94 -10.43 -8.55
C LEU A 160 -19.92 -9.26 -8.81
N SER A 161 -19.47 -8.25 -9.55
CA SER A 161 -20.33 -7.13 -9.94
C SER A 161 -21.51 -7.58 -10.83
N GLN A 162 -21.25 -8.47 -11.80
CA GLN A 162 -22.29 -9.04 -12.65
C GLN A 162 -23.29 -9.84 -11.81
N ARG A 163 -22.81 -10.71 -10.90
CA ARG A 163 -23.66 -11.48 -10.00
C ARG A 163 -24.53 -10.57 -9.12
N ASN A 164 -23.95 -9.53 -8.54
CA ASN A 164 -24.70 -8.58 -7.73
C ASN A 164 -25.73 -7.77 -8.54
N THR A 165 -25.49 -7.58 -9.83
CA THR A 165 -26.50 -6.96 -10.73
C THR A 165 -27.70 -7.89 -10.93
N VAL A 166 -27.46 -9.19 -11.15
CA VAL A 166 -28.54 -10.18 -11.26
C VAL A 166 -29.34 -10.30 -9.97
N LEU A 167 -28.65 -10.33 -8.80
CA LEU A 167 -29.31 -10.43 -7.49
C LEU A 167 -30.23 -9.23 -7.16
N LYS A 168 -30.03 -8.07 -7.80
CA LYS A 168 -30.84 -6.87 -7.59
C LYS A 168 -32.11 -6.82 -8.44
N THR A 169 -32.29 -7.76 -9.35
CA THR A 169 -33.51 -7.82 -10.16
C THR A 169 -34.67 -8.37 -9.35
N ASP A 170 -35.91 -8.01 -9.68
CA ASP A 170 -37.12 -8.49 -8.98
C ASP A 170 -37.28 -10.04 -9.08
N ARG A 171 -36.77 -10.63 -10.14
CA ARG A 171 -36.75 -12.09 -10.38
C ARG A 171 -35.39 -12.51 -10.89
N PRO A 172 -34.43 -12.81 -9.98
CA PRO A 172 -33.09 -13.21 -10.37
C PRO A 172 -33.13 -14.53 -11.21
N ASP A 173 -32.41 -14.50 -12.33
CA ASP A 173 -32.19 -15.68 -13.15
C ASP A 173 -31.25 -16.66 -12.45
N ILE A 174 -31.79 -17.77 -11.97
CA ILE A 174 -31.05 -18.78 -11.21
C ILE A 174 -29.98 -19.45 -12.07
N SER A 175 -30.30 -19.75 -13.33
CA SER A 175 -29.35 -20.40 -14.24
C SER A 175 -28.15 -19.51 -14.52
N LEU A 176 -28.37 -18.20 -14.68
CA LEU A 176 -27.31 -17.25 -14.85
C LEU A 176 -26.45 -17.11 -13.58
N LEU A 177 -27.08 -17.13 -12.38
CA LEU A 177 -26.34 -17.14 -11.11
C LEU A 177 -25.44 -18.37 -11.01
N GLU A 178 -25.91 -19.55 -11.36
CA GLU A 178 -25.12 -20.80 -11.33
C GLU A 178 -23.89 -20.74 -12.26
N ILE A 179 -24.07 -20.21 -13.48
CA ILE A 179 -22.97 -20.02 -14.42
C ILE A 179 -21.93 -19.03 -13.85
N LEU A 180 -22.38 -17.93 -13.22
CA LEU A 180 -21.50 -16.96 -12.62
C LEU A 180 -20.78 -17.54 -11.39
N ASP A 181 -21.47 -18.31 -10.54
CA ASP A 181 -20.94 -18.96 -9.35
C ASP A 181 -19.79 -19.93 -9.72
N GLU A 182 -20.00 -20.77 -10.75
CA GLU A 182 -18.98 -21.69 -11.26
C GLU A 182 -17.76 -20.93 -11.80
N ARG A 183 -17.98 -19.90 -12.63
CA ARG A 183 -16.88 -19.09 -13.18
C ARG A 183 -16.09 -18.33 -12.11
N MET A 184 -16.75 -17.87 -11.05
CA MET A 184 -16.11 -17.20 -9.94
C MET A 184 -15.27 -18.16 -9.10
N SER A 185 -15.67 -19.44 -9.00
CA SER A 185 -15.06 -20.42 -8.11
C SER A 185 -13.58 -20.66 -8.41
N SER A 186 -13.19 -20.75 -9.68
CA SER A 186 -11.78 -20.95 -10.06
C SER A 186 -10.88 -19.77 -9.68
N PHE A 187 -11.35 -18.54 -9.89
CA PHE A 187 -10.60 -17.34 -9.48
C PHE A 187 -10.54 -17.23 -7.95
N ALA A 188 -11.63 -17.51 -7.27
CA ALA A 188 -11.72 -17.47 -5.81
C ALA A 188 -10.71 -18.41 -5.13
N MET A 189 -10.58 -19.63 -5.63
CA MET A 189 -9.62 -20.61 -5.11
C MET A 189 -8.19 -20.12 -5.25
N ARG A 190 -7.80 -19.61 -6.43
CA ARG A 190 -6.45 -19.09 -6.63
C ARG A 190 -6.15 -17.85 -5.78
N ILE A 191 -7.15 -16.98 -5.56
CA ILE A 191 -7.04 -15.83 -4.65
C ILE A 191 -6.84 -16.32 -3.21
N TYR A 192 -7.64 -17.30 -2.77
CA TYR A 192 -7.58 -17.90 -1.44
C TYR A 192 -6.19 -18.51 -1.17
N GLU A 193 -5.69 -19.36 -2.07
CA GLU A 193 -4.40 -20.03 -1.91
C GLU A 193 -3.25 -19.02 -1.76
N ARG A 194 -3.24 -17.97 -2.59
CA ARG A 194 -2.19 -16.94 -2.53
C ARG A 194 -2.28 -16.09 -1.26
N ARG A 195 -3.49 -15.74 -0.82
CA ARG A 195 -3.68 -14.98 0.45
C ARG A 195 -3.30 -15.82 1.67
N LYS A 196 -3.66 -17.10 1.66
CA LYS A 196 -3.31 -18.03 2.74
C LYS A 196 -1.80 -18.17 2.86
N ARG A 197 -1.13 -18.49 1.76
CA ARG A 197 0.33 -18.60 1.71
C ARG A 197 1.01 -17.28 2.14
N PHE A 198 0.56 -16.17 1.60
CA PHE A 198 1.09 -14.86 2.01
C PHE A 198 0.97 -14.62 3.52
N THR A 199 -0.14 -15.02 4.13
CA THR A 199 -0.34 -14.86 5.58
C THR A 199 0.59 -15.78 6.38
N GLU A 200 0.79 -17.01 5.91
CA GLU A 200 1.72 -17.98 6.50
C GLU A 200 3.17 -17.48 6.45
N ASP A 201 3.58 -16.89 5.33
CA ASP A 201 4.92 -16.28 5.16
C ASP A 201 5.07 -14.99 5.97
N LEU A 202 4.01 -14.18 6.07
CA LEU A 202 4.02 -12.87 6.74
C LEU A 202 4.13 -13.00 8.26
N PHE A 203 3.44 -13.95 8.85
CA PHE A 203 3.31 -14.08 10.30
C PHE A 203 4.64 -14.18 11.04
N PRO A 204 5.58 -15.07 10.70
CA PRO A 204 6.86 -15.21 11.41
C PRO A 204 7.72 -13.94 11.31
N VAL A 205 7.66 -13.24 10.16
CA VAL A 205 8.42 -12.01 9.94
C VAL A 205 7.85 -10.86 10.78
N VAL A 206 6.52 -10.75 10.87
CA VAL A 206 5.87 -9.77 11.77
C VAL A 206 6.27 -10.04 13.23
N GLY A 207 6.27 -11.30 13.66
CA GLY A 207 6.69 -11.69 15.01
C GLY A 207 8.12 -11.22 15.33
N LYS A 208 9.06 -11.46 14.41
CA LYS A 208 10.46 -11.00 14.52
C LYS A 208 10.57 -9.49 14.70
N TYR A 209 9.92 -8.70 13.82
CA TYR A 209 9.96 -7.25 13.90
C TYR A 209 9.25 -6.72 15.14
N TYR A 210 8.13 -7.33 15.53
CA TYR A 210 7.40 -6.91 16.74
C TYR A 210 8.22 -7.15 18.01
N GLN A 211 8.88 -8.29 18.14
CA GLN A 211 9.78 -8.58 19.26
C GLN A 211 10.92 -7.55 19.36
N SER A 212 11.51 -7.19 18.22
CA SER A 212 12.58 -6.18 18.18
C SER A 212 12.08 -4.80 18.58
N LEU A 213 10.84 -4.42 18.22
CA LEU A 213 10.25 -3.12 18.58
C LEU A 213 9.72 -3.06 20.01
N SER A 214 9.13 -4.16 20.52
CA SER A 214 8.50 -4.20 21.83
C SER A 214 9.45 -4.60 22.97
N GLY A 215 10.65 -5.07 22.65
CA GLY A 215 11.58 -5.66 23.61
C GLY A 215 11.14 -7.05 24.10
N GLY A 216 10.33 -7.77 23.33
CA GLY A 216 9.92 -9.16 23.61
C GLY A 216 8.88 -9.34 24.71
N LYS A 217 8.15 -8.27 25.06
CA LYS A 217 7.20 -8.30 26.19
C LYS A 217 5.88 -9.00 25.88
N GLU A 218 5.44 -8.96 24.63
CA GLU A 218 4.16 -9.51 24.18
C GLU A 218 4.36 -10.38 22.93
N SER A 219 3.47 -11.35 22.72
CA SER A 219 3.41 -12.17 21.51
C SER A 219 2.28 -11.70 20.59
N VAL A 220 2.54 -11.66 19.28
CA VAL A 220 1.52 -11.30 18.29
C VAL A 220 1.24 -12.48 17.36
N ASN A 221 0.02 -12.55 16.83
CA ASN A 221 -0.40 -13.57 15.87
C ASN A 221 -1.25 -12.97 14.77
N ILE A 222 -1.13 -13.53 13.56
CA ILE A 222 -1.94 -13.22 12.39
C ILE A 222 -2.56 -14.50 11.87
N ALA A 223 -3.88 -14.52 11.73
CA ALA A 223 -4.61 -15.64 11.15
C ALA A 223 -5.43 -15.17 9.95
N TYR A 224 -5.39 -15.92 8.86
CA TYR A 224 -6.25 -15.71 7.70
C TYR A 224 -7.58 -16.42 7.93
N LYS A 225 -8.68 -15.71 7.66
CA LYS A 225 -10.04 -16.22 7.76
C LYS A 225 -10.75 -16.07 6.42
N SER A 226 -11.25 -17.17 5.88
CA SER A 226 -12.00 -17.22 4.62
C SER A 226 -13.19 -18.17 4.71
N ASP A 227 -14.24 -17.88 3.94
CA ASP A 227 -15.36 -18.82 3.79
C ASP A 227 -14.93 -20.07 2.99
N ILE A 228 -13.91 -19.94 2.14
CA ILE A 228 -13.39 -21.04 1.29
C ILE A 228 -12.74 -22.17 2.11
N ASP A 229 -12.41 -21.94 3.37
CA ASP A 229 -11.99 -23.01 4.31
C ASP A 229 -13.07 -24.11 4.49
N LYS A 230 -14.32 -23.83 4.10
CA LYS A 230 -15.48 -24.74 4.28
C LYS A 230 -15.85 -25.55 3.04
N GLY A 231 -15.27 -25.23 1.87
CA GLY A 231 -15.58 -25.88 0.59
C GLY A 231 -15.35 -24.99 -0.61
N THR A 232 -15.71 -25.42 -1.79
CA THR A 232 -15.61 -24.61 -3.01
C THR A 232 -16.51 -23.39 -2.97
N LEU A 233 -16.13 -22.30 -3.65
CA LEU A 233 -16.99 -21.11 -3.68
C LEU A 233 -18.35 -21.40 -4.30
N ALA A 234 -18.44 -22.27 -5.33
CA ALA A 234 -19.70 -22.61 -5.96
C ALA A 234 -20.69 -23.26 -4.97
N GLU A 235 -20.22 -24.23 -4.16
CA GLU A 235 -21.03 -24.88 -3.11
C GLU A 235 -21.48 -23.88 -2.03
N ILE A 236 -20.56 -23.00 -1.60
CA ILE A 236 -20.84 -21.99 -0.59
C ILE A 236 -21.87 -20.96 -1.11
N LEU A 237 -21.75 -20.53 -2.37
CA LEU A 237 -22.69 -19.61 -3.01
C LEU A 237 -24.07 -20.26 -3.23
N ALA A 238 -24.12 -21.55 -3.62
CA ALA A 238 -25.38 -22.30 -3.73
C ALA A 238 -26.12 -22.33 -2.40
N THR A 239 -25.40 -22.58 -1.29
CA THR A 239 -25.98 -22.57 0.06
C THR A 239 -26.43 -21.16 0.50
N ALA A 240 -25.70 -20.12 0.12
CA ALA A 240 -26.01 -18.74 0.50
C ALA A 240 -27.06 -18.08 -0.43
N ARG A 241 -27.48 -18.72 -1.54
CA ARG A 241 -28.24 -18.10 -2.62
C ARG A 241 -29.53 -17.42 -2.16
N ASN A 242 -30.34 -18.06 -1.35
CA ASN A 242 -31.61 -17.49 -0.87
C ASN A 242 -31.34 -16.21 -0.01
N LYS A 243 -30.28 -16.24 0.79
CA LYS A 243 -29.84 -15.08 1.58
C LYS A 243 -29.36 -13.96 0.66
N ASP A 244 -28.56 -14.27 -0.34
CA ASP A 244 -28.01 -13.29 -1.29
C ASP A 244 -29.11 -12.62 -2.11
N ILE A 245 -30.14 -13.38 -2.52
CA ILE A 245 -31.35 -12.85 -3.20
C ILE A 245 -32.07 -11.87 -2.28
N ALA A 246 -32.29 -12.24 -1.03
CA ALA A 246 -32.95 -11.35 -0.06
C ALA A 246 -32.16 -10.08 0.25
N LEU A 247 -30.81 -10.16 0.22
CA LEU A 247 -29.93 -9.04 0.49
C LEU A 247 -29.64 -8.17 -0.76
N GLY A 248 -29.83 -8.70 -1.97
CA GLY A 248 -29.45 -8.06 -3.23
C GLY A 248 -27.93 -7.97 -3.47
N TYR A 249 -27.12 -8.76 -2.73
CA TYR A 249 -25.66 -8.82 -2.91
C TYR A 249 -25.08 -10.15 -2.40
N THR A 250 -23.87 -10.46 -2.88
CA THR A 250 -23.12 -11.67 -2.51
C THR A 250 -22.56 -11.57 -1.10
N SER A 251 -22.97 -12.43 -0.18
CA SER A 251 -22.66 -12.38 1.25
C SER A 251 -21.45 -13.22 1.67
N VAL A 252 -20.88 -14.05 0.79
CA VAL A 252 -19.78 -14.98 1.07
C VAL A 252 -18.73 -14.93 -0.04
N GLY A 253 -17.49 -15.36 0.25
CA GLY A 253 -16.38 -15.46 -0.69
C GLY A 253 -15.23 -14.46 -0.43
N PRO A 254 -14.21 -14.38 -1.31
CA PRO A 254 -12.97 -13.60 -1.12
C PRO A 254 -13.15 -12.13 -0.75
N GLN A 255 -14.27 -11.49 -1.12
CA GLN A 255 -14.60 -10.12 -0.71
C GLN A 255 -15.01 -10.04 0.78
N ARG A 256 -15.11 -11.17 1.49
CA ARG A 256 -15.41 -11.26 2.92
C ARG A 256 -14.24 -11.80 3.75
N ASP A 257 -13.16 -12.22 3.10
CA ASP A 257 -11.94 -12.65 3.80
C ASP A 257 -11.42 -11.61 4.79
N ASP A 258 -10.71 -12.05 5.80
CA ASP A 258 -10.12 -11.18 6.80
C ASP A 258 -8.77 -11.68 7.29
N LEU A 259 -7.94 -10.75 7.79
CA LEU A 259 -6.80 -11.02 8.64
C LEU A 259 -7.18 -10.72 10.08
N VAL A 260 -7.06 -11.71 10.94
CA VAL A 260 -7.35 -11.56 12.36
C VAL A 260 -6.03 -11.34 13.09
N PHE A 261 -5.91 -10.17 13.72
CA PHE A 261 -4.73 -9.79 14.50
C PHE A 261 -4.99 -9.97 15.97
N SER A 262 -4.11 -10.69 16.66
CA SER A 262 -4.19 -10.89 18.12
C SER A 262 -2.85 -10.65 18.80
N MET A 263 -2.90 -10.31 20.07
CA MET A 263 -1.79 -10.12 20.99
C MET A 263 -2.09 -10.90 22.25
N ASP A 264 -1.21 -11.81 22.67
CA ASP A 264 -1.38 -12.70 23.80
C ASP A 264 -2.76 -13.42 23.82
N GLY A 265 -3.20 -13.85 22.61
CA GLY A 265 -4.48 -14.53 22.41
C GLY A 265 -5.72 -13.64 22.33
N HIS A 266 -5.59 -12.32 22.52
CA HIS A 266 -6.70 -11.36 22.48
C HIS A 266 -6.67 -10.46 21.24
N PRO A 267 -7.83 -10.04 20.67
CA PRO A 267 -7.87 -9.13 19.53
C PRO A 267 -7.12 -7.82 19.81
N ILE A 268 -6.07 -7.52 19.05
CA ILE A 268 -5.18 -6.37 19.30
C ILE A 268 -5.93 -5.03 19.30
N ARG A 269 -7.00 -4.89 18.51
CA ARG A 269 -7.83 -3.68 18.45
C ARG A 269 -8.54 -3.35 19.78
N ARG A 270 -8.74 -4.36 20.67
CA ARG A 270 -9.45 -4.20 21.94
C ARG A 270 -8.51 -4.09 23.13
N CYS A 271 -7.41 -4.84 23.12
CA CYS A 271 -6.50 -4.96 24.26
C CYS A 271 -5.20 -4.17 24.08
N GLY A 272 -4.80 -3.88 22.83
CA GLY A 272 -3.55 -3.18 22.57
C GLY A 272 -3.63 -1.68 22.85
N SER A 273 -2.65 -1.13 23.58
CA SER A 273 -2.46 0.32 23.70
C SER A 273 -2.14 0.94 22.33
N GLN A 274 -2.29 2.26 22.19
CA GLN A 274 -1.96 2.97 20.94
C GLN A 274 -0.51 2.71 20.50
N GLY A 275 0.45 2.69 21.42
CA GLY A 275 1.84 2.37 21.14
C GLY A 275 2.05 0.93 20.66
N GLN A 276 1.36 -0.04 21.26
CA GLN A 276 1.40 -1.45 20.85
C GLN A 276 0.79 -1.66 19.46
N GLN A 277 -0.38 -1.04 19.19
CA GLN A 277 -1.01 -1.09 17.89
C GLN A 277 -0.12 -0.48 16.80
N LYS A 278 0.55 0.65 17.09
CA LYS A 278 1.49 1.28 16.17
C LYS A 278 2.74 0.42 15.94
N SER A 279 3.31 -0.18 16.99
CA SER A 279 4.43 -1.12 16.85
C SER A 279 4.07 -2.34 16.01
N PHE A 280 2.86 -2.89 16.21
CA PHE A 280 2.36 -3.97 15.37
C PHE A 280 2.21 -3.55 13.91
N LEU A 281 1.67 -2.36 13.66
CA LEU A 281 1.52 -1.82 12.31
C LEU A 281 2.88 -1.65 11.61
N VAL A 282 3.86 -1.05 12.30
CA VAL A 282 5.22 -0.90 11.75
C VAL A 282 5.84 -2.26 11.46
N SER A 283 5.67 -3.23 12.37
CA SER A 283 6.13 -4.60 12.18
C SER A 283 5.48 -5.28 10.97
N LEU A 284 4.18 -5.09 10.78
CA LEU A 284 3.43 -5.58 9.63
C LEU A 284 3.96 -5.01 8.30
N LYS A 285 4.26 -3.71 8.28
CA LYS A 285 4.78 -3.04 7.09
C LYS A 285 6.23 -3.41 6.78
N PHE A 286 7.06 -3.61 7.80
CA PHE A 286 8.43 -4.08 7.60
C PHE A 286 8.48 -5.54 7.17
N ALA A 287 7.57 -6.37 7.67
CA ALA A 287 7.40 -7.73 7.18
C ALA A 287 6.92 -7.75 5.71
N GLN A 288 5.95 -6.89 5.36
CA GLN A 288 5.58 -6.65 3.96
C GLN A 288 6.80 -6.29 3.11
N TYR A 289 7.64 -5.37 3.59
CA TYR A 289 8.84 -4.93 2.89
C TYR A 289 9.82 -6.10 2.64
N GLU A 290 10.07 -6.92 3.67
CA GLU A 290 10.98 -8.07 3.58
C GLU A 290 10.47 -9.10 2.57
N LEU A 291 9.18 -9.47 2.62
CA LEU A 291 8.59 -10.39 1.66
C LEU A 291 8.63 -9.85 0.22
N MET A 292 8.38 -8.54 0.05
CA MET A 292 8.50 -7.91 -1.27
C MET A 292 9.95 -7.90 -1.75
N LYS A 293 10.93 -7.60 -0.88
CA LYS A 293 12.37 -7.64 -1.19
C LYS A 293 12.79 -9.04 -1.66
N GLU A 294 12.35 -10.08 -0.98
CA GLU A 294 12.60 -11.47 -1.35
C GLU A 294 11.97 -11.82 -2.71
N SER A 295 10.70 -11.46 -2.91
CA SER A 295 9.96 -11.73 -4.14
C SER A 295 10.54 -11.04 -5.37
N PHE A 296 10.97 -9.79 -5.25
CA PHE A 296 11.56 -9.02 -6.35
C PHE A 296 13.06 -9.25 -6.52
N GLY A 297 13.74 -9.85 -5.52
CA GLY A 297 15.21 -9.97 -5.48
C GLY A 297 15.91 -8.62 -5.31
N VAL A 298 15.17 -7.56 -5.05
CA VAL A 298 15.66 -6.19 -4.84
C VAL A 298 14.78 -5.45 -3.83
N PRO A 299 15.34 -4.52 -3.05
CA PRO A 299 14.56 -3.76 -2.09
C PRO A 299 13.57 -2.81 -2.79
N PRO A 300 12.29 -2.75 -2.34
CA PRO A 300 11.33 -1.73 -2.75
C PRO A 300 11.71 -0.34 -2.23
N MET A 301 11.12 0.73 -2.76
CA MET A 301 11.16 2.06 -2.14
C MET A 301 10.37 2.04 -0.83
N LEU A 302 10.89 2.71 0.21
CA LEU A 302 10.23 2.81 1.52
C LEU A 302 9.80 4.26 1.79
N LEU A 303 8.50 4.47 1.98
CA LEU A 303 7.90 5.76 2.30
C LEU A 303 7.43 5.74 3.75
N LEU A 304 8.00 6.62 4.59
CA LEU A 304 7.71 6.72 6.01
C LEU A 304 7.08 8.08 6.33
N ASP A 305 5.75 8.11 6.48
CA ASP A 305 4.99 9.34 6.74
C ASP A 305 4.73 9.52 8.23
N ASP A 306 5.33 10.53 8.85
CA ASP A 306 5.20 10.90 10.27
C ASP A 306 5.25 9.69 11.23
N VAL A 307 6.15 8.72 10.94
CA VAL A 307 6.20 7.43 11.67
C VAL A 307 6.68 7.55 13.10
N PHE A 308 7.44 8.60 13.42
CA PHE A 308 8.00 8.83 14.77
C PHE A 308 7.00 9.46 15.73
N ASP A 309 5.87 9.96 15.24
CA ASP A 309 4.81 10.48 16.10
C ASP A 309 4.18 9.36 16.93
N LYS A 310 3.90 9.62 18.23
CA LYS A 310 3.27 8.68 19.19
C LYS A 310 4.06 7.40 19.51
N LEU A 311 5.33 7.27 19.10
CA LEU A 311 6.24 6.25 19.62
C LEU A 311 7.02 6.81 20.81
N ASP A 312 7.23 5.96 21.85
CA ASP A 312 8.18 6.29 22.92
C ASP A 312 9.63 6.31 22.44
N MET A 313 10.55 6.79 23.29
CA MET A 313 11.97 6.96 22.91
C MET A 313 12.63 5.63 22.57
N ASP A 314 12.29 4.54 23.28
CA ASP A 314 12.90 3.23 23.06
C ASP A 314 12.46 2.65 21.71
N ARG A 315 11.16 2.70 21.41
CA ARG A 315 10.60 2.24 20.13
C ARG A 315 11.08 3.07 18.95
N THR A 316 11.20 4.39 19.15
CA THR A 316 11.79 5.28 18.15
C THR A 316 13.25 4.89 17.88
N GLY A 317 14.04 4.66 18.93
CA GLY A 317 15.44 4.21 18.80
C GLY A 317 15.55 2.88 18.06
N ASN A 318 14.71 1.89 18.40
CA ASN A 318 14.69 0.59 17.74
C ASN A 318 14.30 0.70 16.28
N LEU A 319 13.26 1.50 15.95
CA LEU A 319 12.85 1.74 14.56
C LEU A 319 13.99 2.34 13.74
N LEU A 320 14.71 3.30 14.32
CA LEU A 320 15.83 3.96 13.69
C LEU A 320 17.00 3.01 13.45
N ALA A 321 17.33 2.18 14.44
CA ALA A 321 18.36 1.17 14.29
C ALA A 321 18.03 0.16 13.17
N MET A 322 16.74 -0.17 13.00
CA MET A 322 16.29 -1.02 11.88
C MET A 322 16.46 -0.32 10.53
N VAL A 323 16.03 0.94 10.42
CA VAL A 323 16.11 1.72 9.18
C VAL A 323 17.56 2.06 8.83
N ALA A 324 18.44 2.20 9.85
CA ALA A 324 19.88 2.44 9.70
C ALA A 324 20.64 1.24 9.12
N GLY A 325 20.08 0.02 9.19
CA GLY A 325 20.68 -1.16 8.58
C GLY A 325 20.73 -1.02 7.04
N ASN A 326 21.78 -1.57 6.42
CA ASN A 326 21.98 -1.51 4.96
C ASN A 326 20.94 -2.36 4.16
N ASP A 327 19.86 -2.81 4.80
CA ASP A 327 18.89 -3.72 4.22
C ASP A 327 17.76 -3.03 3.45
N PHE A 328 17.61 -1.72 3.65
CA PHE A 328 16.59 -0.94 2.97
C PHE A 328 17.14 -0.29 1.70
N GLY A 329 16.26 -0.16 0.69
CA GLY A 329 16.57 0.57 -0.54
C GLY A 329 16.50 2.09 -0.35
N GLN A 330 15.97 2.77 -1.36
CA GLN A 330 15.74 4.22 -1.25
C GLN A 330 14.59 4.50 -0.27
N ILE A 331 14.82 5.42 0.65
CA ILE A 331 13.91 5.78 1.73
C ILE A 331 13.50 7.24 1.61
N PHE A 332 12.21 7.51 1.82
CA PHE A 332 11.64 8.85 1.96
C PHE A 332 10.98 8.96 3.33
N ILE A 333 11.38 9.94 4.13
CA ILE A 333 10.90 10.12 5.50
C ILE A 333 10.35 11.52 5.66
N THR A 334 9.13 11.63 6.17
CA THR A 334 8.56 12.93 6.57
C THR A 334 8.52 13.07 8.08
N ASP A 335 8.72 14.28 8.56
CA ASP A 335 8.59 14.67 9.97
C ASP A 335 8.31 16.17 10.09
N SER A 336 7.53 16.56 11.08
CA SER A 336 7.36 17.97 11.43
C SER A 336 8.56 18.55 12.18
N ASN A 337 9.38 17.70 12.80
CA ASN A 337 10.58 18.10 13.57
C ASN A 337 11.86 17.82 12.80
N LYS A 338 12.37 18.86 12.13
CA LYS A 338 13.60 18.84 11.35
C LYS A 338 14.82 18.40 12.16
N VAL A 339 14.98 18.92 13.40
CA VAL A 339 16.14 18.65 14.26
C VAL A 339 16.16 17.16 14.66
N ARG A 340 15.01 16.59 14.97
CA ARG A 340 14.88 15.16 15.24
C ARG A 340 15.33 14.34 14.03
N LEU A 341 14.83 14.67 12.87
CA LEU A 341 15.09 13.93 11.63
C LEU A 341 16.57 13.97 11.24
N SER A 342 17.19 15.17 11.23
CA SER A 342 18.62 15.32 10.91
C SER A 342 19.52 14.64 11.94
N GLY A 343 19.24 14.80 13.23
CA GLY A 343 20.02 14.17 14.31
C GLY A 343 20.04 12.65 14.24
N ILE A 344 19.07 12.05 13.56
CA ILE A 344 18.96 10.61 13.31
C ILE A 344 19.73 10.22 12.06
N VAL A 345 19.39 10.85 10.93
CA VAL A 345 19.83 10.43 9.59
C VAL A 345 21.32 10.71 9.39
N ASP A 346 21.86 11.79 9.99
CA ASP A 346 23.29 12.13 9.92
C ASP A 346 24.20 11.06 10.53
N ARG A 347 23.67 10.24 11.43
CA ARG A 347 24.40 9.11 12.03
C ARG A 347 24.34 7.83 11.20
N ILE A 348 23.39 7.76 10.24
CA ILE A 348 23.11 6.56 9.45
C ILE A 348 23.89 6.56 8.15
N THR A 349 23.85 7.66 7.39
CA THR A 349 24.42 7.71 6.04
C THR A 349 24.87 9.10 5.66
N GLN A 350 25.87 9.17 4.76
CA GLN A 350 26.29 10.40 4.09
C GLN A 350 25.52 10.63 2.77
N ASP A 351 24.95 9.57 2.18
CA ASP A 351 24.12 9.68 0.98
C ASP A 351 22.68 10.01 1.39
N ARG A 352 22.41 11.29 1.55
CA ARG A 352 21.13 11.82 2.00
C ARG A 352 20.80 13.16 1.37
N ALA A 353 19.51 13.49 1.32
CA ALA A 353 19.03 14.81 0.92
C ALA A 353 17.96 15.31 1.90
N TYR A 354 17.98 16.61 2.16
CA TYR A 354 17.01 17.30 3.01
C TYR A 354 16.18 18.26 2.17
N PHE A 355 14.88 18.25 2.42
CA PHE A 355 13.90 19.12 1.78
C PHE A 355 13.06 19.79 2.86
N GLU A 356 12.88 21.10 2.75
CA GLU A 356 11.91 21.83 3.54
C GLU A 356 10.71 22.17 2.69
N THR A 357 9.50 21.96 3.24
CA THR A 357 8.27 22.25 2.53
C THR A 357 7.47 23.35 3.22
N SER A 358 6.95 24.28 2.42
CA SER A 358 6.02 25.33 2.82
C SER A 358 4.98 25.57 1.74
N SER A 359 3.70 25.42 2.09
CA SER A 359 2.55 25.64 1.20
C SER A 359 2.66 24.91 -0.16
N GLY A 360 3.15 23.66 -0.12
CA GLY A 360 3.31 22.83 -1.32
C GLY A 360 4.55 23.15 -2.18
N ASN A 361 5.41 24.06 -1.74
CA ASN A 361 6.70 24.33 -2.34
C ASN A 361 7.81 23.59 -1.59
N PHE A 362 8.78 23.05 -2.31
CA PHE A 362 9.86 22.26 -1.73
C PHE A 362 11.21 22.91 -2.06
N THR A 363 12.02 23.10 -1.05
CA THR A 363 13.37 23.63 -1.19
C THR A 363 14.39 22.60 -0.71
N LYS A 364 15.33 22.20 -1.59
CA LYS A 364 16.44 21.34 -1.21
C LYS A 364 17.44 22.13 -0.40
N GLU A 365 17.86 21.57 0.72
CA GLU A 365 18.86 22.20 1.59
C GLU A 365 20.28 21.83 1.15
N GLU A 366 21.19 22.79 1.24
CA GLU A 366 22.61 22.53 1.08
C GLU A 366 23.12 21.84 2.36
N ILE A 367 23.68 20.64 2.22
CA ILE A 367 24.34 19.92 3.32
C ILE A 367 25.70 20.61 3.54
N ARG A 368 25.82 21.30 4.67
CA ARG A 368 27.09 21.93 5.10
C ARG A 368 28.01 20.92 5.77
#